data_c36950aca4b208b5dcd2f40a5b01acd3
#
_entry.id   c36950aca4b208b5dcd2f40a5b01acd3
#
_cell.length_a   1.000
_cell.length_b   1.000
_cell.length_c   1.000
_cell.angle_alpha   90.00
_cell.angle_beta   90.00
_cell.angle_gamma   90.00
#
_symmetry.space_group_name_H-M   'P 1'
#
loop_
_entity.id
_entity.type
_entity.pdbx_description
1 polymer ?
#
loop_
_entity_poly.entity_id
_entity_poly.type
_entity_poly.pdbx_seq_one_letter_code
_entity_poly.pdbx_strand_id
1 'polypeptide(L)'
;VPGGQGLLVAGDTIVSAGEDLVVVVDAIAGKLAWKHAVDGVPRDLAVSDGRLFVATDSGRLYCFGESEVTRPVHYTPSRSSDVRDDKQISTAADRILKRSGITSGYCVDLGCGDGKLASRLARHSDLFIFAIDPDPARVASARRRLAAQGLLGHRVTVHQGQLESTQFPKYIANLVVSQRALLGQADAAKIAPEAGRLQRPWGG
;
A
#
# COMPACT_ATOMS: atom_id res chain seq x y z
N VAL A 1 -7.50 -29.73 17.43
CA VAL A 1 -6.94 -28.42 16.95
C VAL A 1 -7.96 -27.37 17.32
N PRO A 2 -7.63 -26.32 18.09
CA PRO A 2 -8.55 -25.21 18.34
C PRO A 2 -9.06 -24.70 16.99
N GLY A 3 -10.35 -24.41 16.87
CA GLY A 3 -11.00 -24.04 15.63
C GLY A 3 -10.29 -22.85 14.97
N GLY A 4 -9.49 -23.14 13.94
CA GLY A 4 -8.68 -22.15 13.28
C GLY A 4 -9.53 -21.20 12.44
N GLN A 5 -9.25 -19.92 12.52
CA GLN A 5 -9.83 -18.93 11.61
C GLN A 5 -9.09 -18.89 10.26
N GLY A 6 -7.88 -19.45 10.20
CA GLY A 6 -7.08 -19.60 9.00
C GLY A 6 -6.53 -21.01 8.83
N LEU A 7 -6.58 -21.53 7.61
CA LEU A 7 -5.98 -22.80 7.20
C LEU A 7 -5.22 -22.60 5.90
N LEU A 8 -3.97 -23.09 5.86
CA LEU A 8 -3.13 -23.04 4.68
C LEU A 8 -2.41 -24.36 4.52
N VAL A 9 -2.31 -24.85 3.29
CA VAL A 9 -1.55 -26.05 2.93
C VAL A 9 -0.38 -25.63 2.05
N ALA A 10 0.84 -26.03 2.43
CA ALA A 10 2.06 -25.75 1.69
C ALA A 10 2.90 -27.03 1.61
N GLY A 11 2.87 -27.70 0.45
CA GLY A 11 3.48 -29.02 0.29
C GLY A 11 2.86 -30.03 1.27
N ASP A 12 3.72 -30.70 2.05
CA ASP A 12 3.32 -31.67 3.05
C ASP A 12 3.03 -31.06 4.44
N THR A 13 2.83 -29.74 4.47
CA THR A 13 2.63 -29.00 5.71
C THR A 13 1.25 -28.36 5.75
N ILE A 14 0.54 -28.57 6.86
CA ILE A 14 -0.72 -27.87 7.15
C ILE A 14 -0.45 -26.83 8.24
N VAL A 15 -0.81 -25.59 7.97
CA VAL A 15 -0.78 -24.49 8.94
C VAL A 15 -2.20 -24.16 9.34
N SER A 16 -2.48 -24.20 10.62
CA SER A 16 -3.74 -23.73 11.20
C SER A 16 -3.45 -22.59 12.17
N ALA A 17 -4.26 -21.54 12.11
CA ALA A 17 -4.12 -20.40 13.00
C ALA A 17 -5.49 -19.98 13.52
N GLY A 18 -5.58 -19.68 14.81
CA GLY A 18 -6.83 -19.25 15.47
C GLY A 18 -6.56 -18.80 16.88
N GLU A 19 -7.48 -18.00 17.42
CA GLU A 19 -7.33 -17.32 18.72
C GLU A 19 -6.01 -16.52 18.77
N ASP A 20 -5.02 -16.98 19.50
CA ASP A 20 -3.69 -16.39 19.64
C ASP A 20 -2.58 -17.38 19.29
N LEU A 21 -2.89 -18.43 18.53
CA LEU A 21 -1.99 -19.55 18.28
C LEU A 21 -1.85 -19.88 16.80
N VAL A 22 -0.62 -20.19 16.39
CA VAL A 22 -0.29 -20.79 15.10
C VAL A 22 0.22 -22.21 15.33
N VAL A 23 -0.31 -23.16 14.59
CA VAL A 23 -0.01 -24.59 14.68
C VAL A 23 0.40 -25.09 13.30
N VAL A 24 1.51 -25.81 13.23
CA VAL A 24 2.02 -26.44 12.02
C VAL A 24 2.07 -27.94 12.20
N VAL A 25 1.46 -28.65 11.26
CA VAL A 25 1.31 -30.11 11.27
C VAL A 25 1.94 -30.67 10.01
N ASP A 26 2.72 -31.75 10.15
CA ASP A 26 3.14 -32.58 9.04
C ASP A 26 1.91 -33.38 8.55
N ALA A 27 1.48 -33.13 7.30
CA ALA A 27 0.29 -33.75 6.75
C ALA A 27 0.44 -35.25 6.47
N ILE A 28 1.68 -35.72 6.23
CA ILE A 28 1.97 -37.13 5.95
C ILE A 28 2.02 -37.91 7.25
N ALA A 29 2.79 -37.43 8.22
CA ALA A 29 2.95 -38.07 9.51
C ALA A 29 1.76 -37.87 10.46
N GLY A 30 0.90 -36.89 10.18
CA GLY A 30 -0.21 -36.49 11.05
C GLY A 30 0.24 -35.95 12.41
N LYS A 31 1.48 -35.46 12.49
CA LYS A 31 2.10 -35.02 13.74
C LYS A 31 2.27 -33.52 13.81
N LEU A 32 2.15 -32.99 15.02
CA LEU A 32 2.50 -31.59 15.29
C LEU A 32 3.99 -31.36 15.00
N ALA A 33 4.31 -30.46 14.06
CA ALA A 33 5.67 -30.05 13.79
C ALA A 33 6.12 -28.96 14.78
N TRP A 34 5.34 -27.91 14.93
CA TRP A 34 5.55 -26.88 15.97
C TRP A 34 4.28 -26.06 16.22
N LYS A 35 4.30 -25.28 17.29
CA LYS A 35 3.27 -24.28 17.61
C LYS A 35 3.90 -23.04 18.21
N HIS A 36 3.30 -21.87 17.98
CA HIS A 36 3.76 -20.60 18.51
C HIS A 36 2.58 -19.69 18.84
N ALA A 37 2.65 -19.05 20.01
CA ALA A 37 1.68 -18.02 20.38
C ALA A 37 1.99 -16.72 19.63
N VAL A 38 0.95 -16.02 19.21
CA VAL A 38 1.03 -14.71 18.56
C VAL A 38 0.16 -13.72 19.33
N ASP A 39 0.50 -12.42 19.24
CA ASP A 39 -0.30 -11.38 19.85
C ASP A 39 -1.44 -10.98 18.92
N GLY A 40 -2.67 -11.15 19.37
CA GLY A 40 -3.89 -10.94 18.60
C GLY A 40 -4.34 -12.15 17.79
N VAL A 41 -5.52 -12.06 17.21
CA VAL A 41 -6.12 -13.14 16.42
C VAL A 41 -5.53 -13.15 15.01
N PRO A 42 -4.96 -14.28 14.56
CA PRO A 42 -4.51 -14.43 13.17
C PRO A 42 -5.65 -14.24 12.18
N ARG A 43 -5.47 -13.36 11.23
CA ARG A 43 -6.47 -13.03 10.20
C ARG A 43 -6.08 -13.52 8.82
N ASP A 44 -4.78 -13.59 8.55
CA ASP A 44 -4.27 -14.01 7.26
C ASP A 44 -2.95 -14.77 7.38
N LEU A 45 -2.75 -15.72 6.47
CA LEU A 45 -1.59 -16.60 6.39
C LEU A 45 -1.04 -16.61 4.97
N ALA A 46 0.28 -16.55 4.83
CA ALA A 46 0.95 -16.70 3.55
C ALA A 46 2.26 -17.48 3.72
N VAL A 47 2.63 -18.28 2.73
CA VAL A 47 3.93 -18.96 2.68
C VAL A 47 4.66 -18.52 1.42
N SER A 48 5.90 -18.10 1.57
CA SER A 48 6.79 -17.77 0.46
C SER A 48 8.24 -18.02 0.88
N ASP A 49 9.04 -18.60 -0.03
CA ASP A 49 10.47 -18.86 0.17
C ASP A 49 10.81 -19.54 1.50
N GLY A 50 10.07 -20.60 1.86
CA GLY A 50 10.26 -21.34 3.09
C GLY A 50 9.92 -20.57 4.37
N ARG A 51 9.20 -19.45 4.26
CA ARG A 51 8.77 -18.62 5.40
C ARG A 51 7.26 -18.55 5.49
N LEU A 52 6.77 -18.63 6.72
CA LEU A 52 5.37 -18.42 7.04
C LEU A 52 5.17 -16.99 7.55
N PHE A 53 4.26 -16.26 6.94
CA PHE A 53 3.82 -14.95 7.36
C PHE A 53 2.43 -15.04 7.97
N VAL A 54 2.25 -14.39 9.13
CA VAL A 54 0.98 -14.39 9.87
C VAL A 54 0.64 -12.96 10.22
N ALA A 55 -0.48 -12.46 9.71
CA ALA A 55 -1.02 -11.16 10.07
C ALA A 55 -2.08 -11.30 11.16
N THR A 56 -2.07 -10.43 12.18
CA THR A 56 -3.03 -10.44 13.27
C THR A 56 -3.87 -9.17 13.33
N ASP A 57 -5.01 -9.23 13.99
CA ASP A 57 -5.90 -8.08 14.18
C ASP A 57 -5.34 -7.01 15.13
N SER A 58 -4.32 -7.35 15.92
CA SER A 58 -3.53 -6.38 16.69
C SER A 58 -2.60 -5.53 15.81
N GLY A 59 -2.58 -5.77 14.47
CA GLY A 59 -1.72 -5.06 13.51
C GLY A 59 -0.28 -5.57 13.49
N ARG A 60 -0.02 -6.76 13.99
CA ARG A 60 1.30 -7.41 13.93
C ARG A 60 1.40 -8.31 12.71
N LEU A 61 2.61 -8.35 12.14
CA LEU A 61 3.00 -9.30 11.11
C LEU A 61 4.18 -10.12 11.63
N TYR A 62 3.97 -11.42 11.76
CA TYR A 62 4.99 -12.39 12.14
C TYR A 62 5.59 -13.02 10.89
N CYS A 63 6.90 -13.31 10.94
CA CYS A 63 7.60 -14.07 9.92
C CYS A 63 8.37 -15.21 10.62
N PHE A 64 7.98 -16.44 10.33
CA PHE A 64 8.63 -17.64 10.82
C PHE A 64 9.43 -18.28 9.69
N GLY A 65 10.62 -18.79 9.98
CA GLY A 65 11.52 -19.44 9.02
C GLY A 65 12.24 -20.61 9.67
N GLU A 66 13.04 -21.32 8.88
CA GLU A 66 13.79 -22.52 9.34
C GLU A 66 14.91 -22.21 10.33
N SER A 67 15.43 -21.00 10.32
CA SER A 67 16.54 -20.60 11.19
C SER A 67 16.02 -20.19 12.56
N GLU A 68 16.58 -20.79 13.61
CA GLU A 68 16.34 -20.36 14.99
C GLU A 68 16.83 -18.92 15.18
N VAL A 69 15.92 -17.99 15.42
CA VAL A 69 16.24 -16.59 15.68
C VAL A 69 16.25 -16.38 17.19
N THR A 70 17.45 -16.33 17.77
CA THR A 70 17.62 -16.09 19.21
C THR A 70 17.10 -14.75 19.71
N ARG A 71 16.95 -13.77 18.80
CA ARG A 71 16.32 -12.46 19.06
C ARG A 71 15.45 -12.05 17.88
N PRO A 72 14.11 -12.09 18.01
CA PRO A 72 13.23 -11.56 16.97
C PRO A 72 13.54 -10.08 16.70
N VAL A 73 13.66 -9.73 15.42
CA VAL A 73 13.80 -8.33 15.03
C VAL A 73 12.40 -7.70 15.03
N HIS A 74 12.16 -6.77 15.93
CA HIS A 74 10.95 -5.97 15.93
C HIS A 74 11.14 -4.74 15.03
N TYR A 75 10.46 -4.73 13.91
CA TYR A 75 10.43 -3.57 13.04
C TYR A 75 9.25 -2.67 13.43
N THR A 76 9.55 -1.52 14.00
CA THR A 76 8.57 -0.47 14.22
C THR A 76 8.79 0.60 13.15
N PRO A 77 7.82 0.87 12.25
CA PRO A 77 7.99 1.91 11.26
C PRO A 77 8.24 3.25 11.95
N SER A 78 9.38 3.87 11.67
CA SER A 78 9.65 5.23 12.14
C SER A 78 8.71 6.18 11.39
N ARG A 79 7.71 6.73 12.08
CA ARG A 79 6.90 7.82 11.56
C ARG A 79 7.72 9.10 11.59
N SER A 80 8.33 9.44 10.47
CA SER A 80 8.97 10.75 10.33
C SER A 80 7.91 11.84 10.26
N SER A 81 7.88 12.70 11.26
CA SER A 81 7.07 13.93 11.24
C SER A 81 7.71 15.04 10.40
N ASP A 82 8.95 14.85 9.95
CA ASP A 82 9.74 15.86 9.26
C ASP A 82 9.41 15.86 7.75
N VAL A 83 8.18 16.24 7.44
CA VAL A 83 7.75 16.54 6.07
C VAL A 83 8.01 18.02 5.85
N ARG A 84 9.18 18.35 5.31
CA ARG A 84 9.38 19.71 4.77
C ARG A 84 8.34 19.93 3.68
N ASP A 85 7.32 20.70 4.03
CA ASP A 85 6.24 21.06 3.12
C ASP A 85 6.81 21.95 2.01
N ASP A 86 6.73 21.47 0.80
CA ASP A 86 7.00 22.24 -0.39
C ASP A 86 5.83 23.21 -0.60
N LYS A 87 6.05 24.51 -0.37
CA LYS A 87 5.00 25.54 -0.44
C LYS A 87 4.25 25.51 -1.76
N GLN A 88 4.93 25.25 -2.87
CA GLN A 88 4.30 25.18 -4.19
C GLN A 88 3.32 24.00 -4.27
N ILE A 89 3.74 22.83 -3.82
CA ILE A 89 2.90 21.63 -3.79
C ILE A 89 1.75 21.77 -2.79
N SER A 90 1.99 22.32 -1.60
CA SER A 90 0.95 22.54 -0.60
C SER A 90 -0.14 23.48 -1.11
N THR A 91 0.26 24.63 -1.67
CA THR A 91 -0.67 25.60 -2.25
C THR A 91 -1.47 24.99 -3.41
N ALA A 92 -0.81 24.18 -4.26
CA ALA A 92 -1.47 23.53 -5.37
C ALA A 92 -2.50 22.49 -4.90
N ALA A 93 -2.15 21.65 -3.92
CA ALA A 93 -3.05 20.66 -3.36
C ALA A 93 -4.30 21.32 -2.74
N ASP A 94 -4.11 22.36 -1.94
CA ASP A 94 -5.21 23.11 -1.32
C ASP A 94 -6.12 23.76 -2.39
N ARG A 95 -5.53 24.28 -3.46
CA ARG A 95 -6.27 24.83 -4.60
C ARG A 95 -7.04 23.75 -5.36
N ILE A 96 -6.44 22.57 -5.59
CA ILE A 96 -7.08 21.43 -6.25
C ILE A 96 -8.31 21.01 -5.45
N LEU A 97 -8.18 20.73 -4.16
CA LEU A 97 -9.31 20.34 -3.31
C LEU A 97 -10.41 21.39 -3.26
N LYS A 98 -10.02 22.67 -3.12
CA LYS A 98 -11.00 23.77 -3.09
C LYS A 98 -11.75 23.95 -4.41
N ARG A 99 -11.06 23.82 -5.55
CA ARG A 99 -11.68 24.05 -6.88
C ARG A 99 -12.50 22.86 -7.36
N SER A 100 -12.05 21.64 -7.12
CA SER A 100 -12.78 20.44 -7.50
C SER A 100 -13.95 20.14 -6.58
N GLY A 101 -13.87 20.54 -5.31
CA GLY A 101 -14.84 20.15 -4.28
C GLY A 101 -14.77 18.67 -3.93
N ILE A 102 -13.81 17.91 -4.49
CA ILE A 102 -13.70 16.45 -4.29
C ILE A 102 -12.79 16.18 -3.12
N THR A 103 -13.36 15.66 -2.06
CA THR A 103 -12.65 15.33 -0.82
C THR A 103 -12.68 13.84 -0.47
N SER A 104 -13.38 13.00 -1.24
CA SER A 104 -13.48 11.56 -1.03
C SER A 104 -13.58 10.79 -2.34
N GLY A 105 -13.39 9.46 -2.29
CA GLY A 105 -13.38 8.58 -3.45
C GLY A 105 -11.97 8.30 -3.96
N TYR A 106 -11.82 8.04 -5.26
CA TYR A 106 -10.54 7.67 -5.86
C TYR A 106 -9.89 8.83 -6.60
N CYS A 107 -8.60 9.02 -6.35
CA CYS A 107 -7.75 9.97 -7.08
C CYS A 107 -6.65 9.21 -7.81
N VAL A 108 -6.33 9.62 -9.04
CA VAL A 108 -5.17 9.12 -9.78
C VAL A 108 -4.17 10.25 -9.97
N ASP A 109 -2.91 10.05 -9.53
CA ASP A 109 -1.79 10.98 -9.76
C ASP A 109 -0.90 10.45 -10.89
N LEU A 110 -1.13 10.97 -12.12
CA LEU A 110 -0.38 10.62 -13.33
C LEU A 110 0.95 11.35 -13.37
N GLY A 111 2.03 10.72 -12.92
CA GLY A 111 3.34 11.33 -12.75
C GLY A 111 3.52 11.89 -11.35
N CYS A 112 3.49 11.00 -10.38
CA CYS A 112 3.52 11.35 -8.96
C CYS A 112 4.88 11.87 -8.46
N GLY A 113 5.95 11.71 -9.25
CA GLY A 113 7.29 12.13 -8.86
C GLY A 113 7.73 11.51 -7.53
N ASP A 114 8.06 12.34 -6.57
CA ASP A 114 8.45 11.91 -5.22
C ASP A 114 7.28 11.76 -4.23
N GLY A 115 6.04 11.86 -4.71
CA GLY A 115 4.80 11.62 -3.95
C GLY A 115 4.38 12.75 -3.01
N LYS A 116 4.93 13.96 -3.15
CA LYS A 116 4.56 15.11 -2.28
C LYS A 116 3.10 15.51 -2.45
N LEU A 117 2.62 15.60 -3.71
CA LEU A 117 1.23 15.98 -4.00
C LEU A 117 0.27 14.92 -3.44
N ALA A 118 0.52 13.64 -3.72
CA ALA A 118 -0.28 12.53 -3.20
C ALA A 118 -0.32 12.53 -1.66
N SER A 119 0.83 12.76 -1.01
CA SER A 119 0.92 12.90 0.45
C SER A 119 0.04 14.03 0.97
N ARG A 120 0.11 15.22 0.36
CA ARG A 120 -0.66 16.39 0.81
C ARG A 120 -2.15 16.17 0.61
N LEU A 121 -2.56 15.67 -0.56
CA LEU A 121 -3.97 15.36 -0.83
C LEU A 121 -4.53 14.32 0.15
N ALA A 122 -3.81 13.22 0.41
CA ALA A 122 -4.26 12.18 1.33
C ALA A 122 -4.42 12.67 2.77
N ARG A 123 -3.63 13.65 3.21
CA ARG A 123 -3.72 14.23 4.56
C ARG A 123 -4.86 15.22 4.75
N HIS A 124 -5.32 15.85 3.67
CA HIS A 124 -6.32 16.90 3.71
C HIS A 124 -7.66 16.50 3.06
N SER A 125 -7.84 15.21 2.80
CA SER A 125 -9.06 14.65 2.23
C SER A 125 -9.22 13.17 2.63
N ASP A 126 -10.33 12.56 2.29
CA ASP A 126 -10.58 11.12 2.42
C ASP A 126 -10.37 10.36 1.10
N LEU A 127 -9.57 10.90 0.20
CA LEU A 127 -9.23 10.27 -1.08
C LEU A 127 -8.33 9.03 -0.89
N PHE A 128 -8.62 7.98 -1.64
CA PHE A 128 -7.69 6.88 -1.92
C PHE A 128 -6.94 7.20 -3.21
N ILE A 129 -5.61 7.22 -3.16
CA ILE A 129 -4.79 7.74 -4.25
C ILE A 129 -3.98 6.63 -4.90
N PHE A 130 -4.15 6.45 -6.20
CA PHE A 130 -3.31 5.62 -7.05
C PHE A 130 -2.27 6.52 -7.74
N ALA A 131 -1.04 6.46 -7.27
CA ALA A 131 0.06 7.26 -7.77
C ALA A 131 0.89 6.44 -8.78
N ILE A 132 1.22 7.03 -9.93
CA ILE A 132 1.96 6.34 -11.00
C ILE A 132 3.14 7.20 -11.43
N ASP A 133 4.29 6.57 -11.66
CA ASP A 133 5.43 7.21 -12.33
C ASP A 133 6.20 6.17 -13.16
N PRO A 134 6.68 6.48 -14.37
CA PRO A 134 7.47 5.56 -15.17
C PRO A 134 8.89 5.35 -14.62
N ASP A 135 9.42 6.29 -13.84
CA ASP A 135 10.77 6.25 -13.30
C ASP A 135 10.83 5.44 -12.00
N PRO A 136 11.53 4.28 -11.98
CA PRO A 136 11.62 3.43 -10.79
C PRO A 136 12.27 4.14 -9.59
N ALA A 137 13.19 5.08 -9.80
CA ALA A 137 13.83 5.82 -8.72
C ALA A 137 12.82 6.78 -8.04
N ARG A 138 11.95 7.41 -8.80
CA ARG A 138 10.85 8.25 -8.29
C ARG A 138 9.83 7.41 -7.56
N VAL A 139 9.42 6.27 -8.10
CA VAL A 139 8.53 5.30 -7.43
C VAL A 139 9.11 4.88 -6.08
N ALA A 140 10.39 4.49 -6.03
CA ALA A 140 11.06 4.12 -4.78
C ALA A 140 11.10 5.29 -3.78
N SER A 141 11.36 6.52 -4.25
CA SER A 141 11.36 7.73 -3.41
C SER A 141 9.97 8.03 -2.85
N ALA A 142 8.93 7.97 -3.68
CA ALA A 142 7.55 8.18 -3.27
C ALA A 142 7.12 7.13 -2.23
N ARG A 143 7.43 5.84 -2.47
CA ARG A 143 7.14 4.77 -1.51
C ARG A 143 7.80 5.01 -0.16
N ARG A 144 9.09 5.34 -0.12
CA ARG A 144 9.78 5.66 1.15
C ARG A 144 9.14 6.83 1.88
N ARG A 145 8.84 7.91 1.18
CA ARG A 145 8.18 9.09 1.75
C ARG A 145 6.82 8.75 2.35
N LEU A 146 5.98 8.07 1.60
CA LEU A 146 4.61 7.73 2.01
C LEU A 146 4.59 6.68 3.12
N ALA A 147 5.52 5.72 3.11
CA ALA A 147 5.70 4.76 4.19
C ALA A 147 6.10 5.44 5.52
N ALA A 148 7.06 6.38 5.48
CA ALA A 148 7.47 7.15 6.65
C ALA A 148 6.34 7.98 7.27
N GLN A 149 5.29 8.26 6.48
CA GLN A 149 4.11 8.99 6.92
C GLN A 149 2.92 8.09 7.29
N GLY A 150 3.05 6.77 7.15
CA GLY A 150 1.98 5.80 7.38
C GLY A 150 0.85 5.86 6.35
N LEU A 151 1.13 6.42 5.15
CA LEU A 151 0.12 6.57 4.09
C LEU A 151 0.20 5.45 3.04
N LEU A 152 1.38 4.84 2.86
CA LEU A 152 1.60 3.81 1.83
C LEU A 152 0.80 2.55 2.13
N GLY A 153 0.09 2.04 1.11
CA GLY A 153 -0.74 0.84 1.19
C GLY A 153 -2.09 1.04 1.90
N HIS A 154 -2.23 2.10 2.68
CA HIS A 154 -3.45 2.42 3.42
C HIS A 154 -4.30 3.49 2.72
N ARG A 155 -3.68 4.60 2.31
CA ARG A 155 -4.35 5.74 1.64
C ARG A 155 -3.79 6.01 0.25
N VAL A 156 -2.53 5.65 0.02
CA VAL A 156 -1.83 5.86 -1.24
C VAL A 156 -1.13 4.58 -1.65
N THR A 157 -1.34 4.14 -2.88
CA THR A 157 -0.54 3.10 -3.53
C THR A 157 0.32 3.72 -4.61
N VAL A 158 1.54 3.19 -4.81
CA VAL A 158 2.47 3.73 -5.81
C VAL A 158 2.87 2.62 -6.78
N HIS A 159 2.60 2.85 -8.06
CA HIS A 159 2.83 1.91 -9.15
C HIS A 159 3.87 2.47 -10.12
N GLN A 160 4.70 1.57 -10.66
CA GLN A 160 5.51 1.91 -11.81
C GLN A 160 4.68 1.65 -13.08
N GLY A 161 4.60 2.64 -13.98
CA GLY A 161 3.83 2.49 -15.21
C GLY A 161 3.90 3.70 -16.11
N GLN A 162 3.49 3.52 -17.37
CA GLN A 162 3.40 4.60 -18.34
C GLN A 162 2.24 5.52 -18.01
N LEU A 163 2.38 6.81 -18.29
CA LEU A 163 1.39 7.82 -17.95
C LEU A 163 0.30 7.96 -19.01
N GLU A 164 0.62 7.61 -20.24
CA GLU A 164 -0.25 7.74 -21.41
C GLU A 164 -1.17 6.53 -21.60
N SER A 165 -0.88 5.40 -20.93
CA SER A 165 -1.68 4.17 -21.00
C SER A 165 -1.54 3.35 -19.73
N THR A 166 -2.34 3.65 -18.74
CA THR A 166 -2.36 2.91 -17.49
C THR A 166 -3.22 1.65 -17.61
N GLN A 167 -2.97 0.66 -16.75
CA GLN A 167 -3.79 -0.56 -16.68
C GLN A 167 -5.09 -0.36 -15.89
N PHE A 168 -5.40 0.86 -15.46
CA PHE A 168 -6.61 1.13 -14.68
C PHE A 168 -7.87 1.12 -15.55
N PRO A 169 -9.02 0.70 -14.99
CA PRO A 169 -10.31 0.77 -15.67
C PRO A 169 -10.68 2.20 -16.05
N LYS A 170 -11.49 2.35 -17.09
CA LYS A 170 -12.12 3.63 -17.44
C LYS A 170 -13.00 4.12 -16.28
N TYR A 171 -13.06 5.42 -16.08
CA TYR A 171 -13.98 6.06 -15.14
C TYR A 171 -13.78 5.65 -13.68
N ILE A 172 -12.56 5.24 -13.31
CA ILE A 172 -12.25 4.88 -11.92
C ILE A 172 -12.12 6.10 -11.00
N ALA A 173 -11.60 7.22 -11.51
CA ALA A 173 -11.19 8.35 -10.71
C ALA A 173 -12.26 9.43 -10.56
N ASN A 174 -12.49 9.86 -9.33
CA ASN A 174 -13.24 11.08 -9.02
C ASN A 174 -12.39 12.33 -9.33
N LEU A 175 -11.07 12.21 -9.16
CA LEU A 175 -10.10 13.27 -9.38
C LEU A 175 -8.87 12.71 -10.07
N VAL A 176 -8.39 13.38 -11.14
CA VAL A 176 -7.11 13.06 -11.78
C VAL A 176 -6.19 14.27 -11.65
N VAL A 177 -4.98 14.04 -11.18
CA VAL A 177 -3.94 15.06 -10.98
C VAL A 177 -2.62 14.61 -11.55
N SER A 178 -1.64 15.53 -11.65
CA SER A 178 -0.27 15.18 -11.98
C SER A 178 0.71 16.12 -11.27
N GLN A 179 1.49 15.59 -10.33
CA GLN A 179 2.56 16.36 -9.70
C GLN A 179 3.61 16.82 -10.72
N ARG A 180 4.01 15.92 -11.64
CA ARG A 180 5.02 16.26 -12.64
C ARG A 180 4.56 17.32 -13.64
N ALA A 181 3.30 17.27 -14.10
CA ALA A 181 2.75 18.30 -14.96
C ALA A 181 2.67 19.66 -14.23
N LEU A 182 2.25 19.64 -12.97
CA LEU A 182 2.22 20.82 -12.09
C LEU A 182 3.59 21.49 -11.97
N LEU A 183 4.67 20.70 -11.94
CA LEU A 183 6.05 21.18 -11.84
C LEU A 183 6.72 21.42 -13.21
N GLY A 184 6.00 21.30 -14.32
CA GLY A 184 6.56 21.42 -15.66
C GLY A 184 7.52 20.28 -16.07
N GLN A 185 7.43 19.14 -15.39
CA GLN A 185 8.30 17.97 -15.60
C GLN A 185 7.66 16.86 -16.45
N ALA A 186 6.41 17.05 -16.87
CA ALA A 186 5.70 16.19 -17.79
C ALA A 186 4.84 17.03 -18.73
N ASP A 187 4.69 16.55 -19.97
CA ASP A 187 3.83 17.18 -20.95
C ASP A 187 2.36 16.85 -20.66
N ALA A 188 1.63 17.82 -20.17
CA ALA A 188 0.22 17.66 -19.83
C ALA A 188 -0.63 17.27 -21.06
N ALA A 189 -0.27 17.71 -22.26
CA ALA A 189 -1.01 17.37 -23.47
C ALA A 189 -0.92 15.88 -23.82
N LYS A 190 0.23 15.25 -23.53
CA LYS A 190 0.41 13.80 -23.77
C LYS A 190 -0.38 12.92 -22.79
N ILE A 191 -0.53 13.35 -21.56
CA ILE A 191 -1.26 12.58 -20.53
C ILE A 191 -2.76 12.90 -20.48
N ALA A 192 -3.19 14.00 -21.12
CA ALA A 192 -4.60 14.43 -21.10
C ALA A 192 -5.60 13.38 -21.61
N PRO A 193 -5.33 12.63 -22.72
CA PRO A 193 -6.26 11.60 -23.17
C PRO A 193 -6.47 10.49 -22.12
N GLU A 194 -5.39 10.07 -21.44
CA GLU A 194 -5.47 9.07 -20.39
C GLU A 194 -6.19 9.61 -19.14
N ALA A 195 -5.91 10.85 -18.76
CA ALA A 195 -6.62 11.52 -17.68
C ALA A 195 -8.13 11.56 -17.96
N GLY A 196 -8.55 11.93 -19.18
CA GLY A 196 -9.94 11.91 -19.59
C GLY A 196 -10.58 10.51 -19.60
N ARG A 197 -9.81 9.47 -19.93
CA ARG A 197 -10.26 8.07 -19.88
C ARG A 197 -10.52 7.60 -18.43
N LEU A 198 -9.70 8.05 -17.51
CA LEU A 198 -9.78 7.67 -16.09
C LEU A 198 -10.83 8.47 -15.31
N GLN A 199 -11.07 9.71 -15.71
CA GLN A 199 -11.99 10.62 -15.04
C GLN A 199 -13.43 10.11 -15.16
N ARG A 200 -14.14 10.04 -14.04
CA ARG A 200 -15.57 9.74 -14.01
C ARG A 200 -16.38 10.83 -14.72
N PRO A 201 -17.38 10.48 -15.54
CA PRO A 201 -18.39 11.44 -15.93
C PRO A 201 -19.04 12.03 -14.68
N TRP A 202 -19.15 13.34 -14.61
CA TRP A 202 -19.67 14.06 -13.42
C TRP A 202 -18.77 13.97 -12.16
N GLY A 203 -17.54 13.49 -12.30
CA GLY A 203 -16.47 13.70 -11.32
C GLY A 203 -15.91 15.12 -11.47
N GLY A 204 -15.33 15.69 -10.39
CA GLY A 204 -14.86 17.07 -10.34
C GLY A 204 -13.80 17.48 -11.34
#